data_631bd7984391d520357140968f845d95
#
_entry.id   631bd7984391d520357140968f845d95
#
_cell.length_a   1.000
_cell.length_b   1.000
_cell.length_c   1.000
_cell.angle_alpha   90.00
_cell.angle_beta   90.00
_cell.angle_gamma   90.00
#
_symmetry.space_group_name_H-M   'P 1'
#
loop_
_entity.id
_entity.type
_entity.pdbx_description
1 polymer ?
#
loop_
_entity_poly.entity_id
_entity_poly.type
_entity_poly.pdbx_seq_one_letter_code
_entity_poly.pdbx_strand_id
1 'polypeptide(L)' 'MIEKRDGSYYVRDLRSSLGTIVNGEPIGDQFRGDDAPLRAGENEVIAGGVGSPFVFSVFVA' A
#
# COMPACT_ATOMS: atom_id res chain seq x y z
N MET A 1 -1.50 -3.35 6.25
CA MET A 1 -1.26 -4.80 6.45
C MET A 1 -0.78 -5.41 5.15
N ILE A 2 0.17 -6.29 5.23
CA ILE A 2 0.67 -7.00 4.04
C ILE A 2 0.11 -8.41 4.03
N GLU A 3 -0.48 -8.80 2.89
CA GLU A 3 -1.07 -10.14 2.71
C GLU A 3 -0.38 -10.86 1.56
N LYS A 4 -0.31 -12.18 1.65
CA LYS A 4 0.16 -13.03 0.55
C LYS A 4 -1.01 -13.83 0.02
N ARG A 5 -1.26 -13.73 -1.31
CA ARG A 5 -2.32 -14.48 -1.99
C ARG A 5 -1.76 -15.06 -3.28
N ASP A 6 -1.89 -16.38 -3.45
CA ASP A 6 -1.46 -17.06 -4.68
C ASP A 6 -0.03 -16.72 -5.11
N GLY A 7 0.88 -16.63 -4.13
CA GLY A 7 2.28 -16.34 -4.40
C GLY A 7 2.60 -14.86 -4.59
N SER A 8 1.61 -13.99 -4.56
CA SER A 8 1.81 -12.55 -4.70
C SER A 8 1.53 -11.83 -3.40
N TYR A 9 2.21 -10.70 -3.19
CA TYR A 9 2.03 -9.90 -1.98
C TYR A 9 1.22 -8.65 -2.29
N TYR A 10 0.37 -8.26 -1.33
CA TYR A 10 -0.51 -7.09 -1.43
C TYR A 10 -0.45 -6.28 -0.15
N VAL A 11 -0.60 -4.97 -0.28
CA VAL A 11 -0.82 -4.09 0.87
C VAL A 11 -2.30 -3.82 0.95
N ARG A 12 -2.88 -4.01 2.15
CA ARG A 12 -4.28 -3.68 2.40
C ARG A 12 -4.37 -2.54 3.39
N ASP A 13 -5.18 -1.54 3.06
CA ASP A 13 -5.51 -0.46 3.98
C ASP A 13 -6.69 -0.91 4.84
N LEU A 14 -6.55 -0.81 6.15
CA LEU A 14 -7.60 -1.22 7.09
C LEU A 14 -8.43 -0.01 7.51
N ARG A 15 -9.07 0.62 6.51
CA ARG A 15 -10.00 1.74 6.71
C ARG A 15 -9.39 2.98 7.33
N SER A 16 -8.17 3.31 6.95
CA SER A 16 -7.60 4.56 7.39
C SER A 16 -8.33 5.72 6.70
N SER A 17 -8.60 6.78 7.45
CA SER A 17 -9.37 7.91 6.93
C SER A 17 -8.62 8.66 5.84
N LEU A 18 -7.29 8.63 5.87
CA LEU A 18 -6.45 9.32 4.90
C LEU A 18 -5.94 8.42 3.78
N GLY A 19 -6.13 7.11 3.94
CA GLY A 19 -5.70 6.14 2.94
C GLY A 19 -4.22 5.81 3.01
N THR A 20 -3.80 4.99 2.06
CA THR A 20 -2.41 4.56 1.91
C THR A 20 -2.05 4.68 0.43
N ILE A 21 -0.82 5.06 0.12
CA ILE A 21 -0.37 5.17 -1.27
C ILE A 21 0.70 4.11 -1.49
N VAL A 22 0.47 3.21 -2.46
CA VAL A 22 1.38 2.11 -2.78
C VAL A 22 1.90 2.34 -4.19
N ASN A 23 3.20 2.62 -4.31
CA ASN A 23 3.84 2.90 -5.60
C ASN A 23 3.09 3.97 -6.40
N GLY A 24 2.62 5.01 -5.71
CA GLY A 24 1.90 6.11 -6.32
C GLY A 24 0.39 5.89 -6.48
N GLU A 25 -0.12 4.71 -6.12
CA GLU A 25 -1.54 4.40 -6.26
C GLU A 25 -2.25 4.46 -4.90
N PRO A 26 -3.25 5.32 -4.74
CA PRO A 26 -3.96 5.43 -3.47
C PRO A 26 -4.97 4.30 -3.27
N ILE A 27 -5.02 3.80 -2.05
CA ILE A 27 -5.99 2.81 -1.62
C ILE A 27 -6.62 3.24 -0.30
N GLY A 28 -7.79 2.69 0.03
CA GLY A 28 -8.51 2.99 1.27
C GLY A 28 -9.98 3.27 1.02
N ASP A 29 -10.68 3.65 2.08
CA ASP A 29 -12.14 3.85 2.05
C ASP A 29 -12.62 4.85 0.99
N GLN A 30 -11.82 5.89 0.73
CA GLN A 30 -12.20 6.94 -0.20
C GLN A 30 -11.77 6.66 -1.64
N PHE A 31 -11.18 5.51 -1.89
CA PHE A 31 -10.58 5.18 -3.17
C PHE A 31 -11.21 3.92 -3.75
N ARG A 32 -10.80 3.55 -4.97
CA ARG A 32 -11.41 2.45 -5.72
C ARG A 32 -11.30 1.10 -5.04
N GLY A 33 -10.24 0.90 -4.29
CA GLY A 33 -10.00 -0.37 -3.62
C GLY A 33 -9.31 -0.15 -2.31
N ASP A 34 -9.27 -1.19 -1.52
CA ASP A 34 -8.61 -1.18 -0.22
C ASP A 34 -7.31 -1.98 -0.21
N ASP A 35 -6.87 -2.48 -1.36
CA ASP A 35 -5.58 -3.16 -1.47
C ASP A 35 -4.88 -2.81 -2.78
N ALA A 36 -3.57 -3.04 -2.81
CA ALA A 36 -2.75 -2.85 -4.01
C ALA A 36 -1.63 -3.89 -4.04
N PRO A 37 -1.25 -4.37 -5.22
CA PRO A 37 -0.19 -5.37 -5.33
C PRO A 37 1.18 -4.75 -5.09
N LEU A 38 2.07 -5.56 -4.51
CA LEU A 38 3.49 -5.25 -4.44
C LEU A 38 4.19 -5.96 -5.60
N ARG A 39 5.19 -5.29 -6.16
CA ARG A 39 6.00 -5.86 -7.24
C ARG A 39 7.29 -6.42 -6.69
N ALA A 40 7.97 -7.24 -7.48
CA ALA A 40 9.31 -7.70 -7.14
C ALA A 40 10.25 -6.49 -7.06
N GLY A 41 11.16 -6.52 -6.12
CA GLY A 41 12.07 -5.41 -5.88
C GLY A 41 11.53 -4.44 -4.87
N GLU A 42 11.92 -3.18 -5.00
CA GLU A 42 11.56 -2.15 -4.03
C GLU A 42 10.19 -1.55 -4.31
N ASN A 43 9.43 -1.35 -3.25
CA ASN A 43 8.12 -0.72 -3.30
C ASN A 43 8.06 0.43 -2.30
N GLU A 44 7.37 1.50 -2.67
CA GLU A 44 7.15 2.62 -1.77
C GLU A 44 5.72 2.58 -1.23
N VAL A 45 5.59 2.67 0.09
CA VAL A 45 4.28 2.70 0.75
C VAL A 45 4.22 3.92 1.65
N ILE A 46 3.25 4.78 1.42
CA ILE A 46 3.04 6.00 2.21
C ILE A 46 1.76 5.82 3.02
N ALA A 47 1.91 5.76 4.34
CA ALA A 47 0.76 5.63 5.24
C ALA A 47 0.25 7.01 5.63
N GLY A 48 -1.06 7.24 5.44
CA GLY A 48 -1.68 8.50 5.81
C GLY A 48 -1.88 9.48 4.66
N GLY A 49 -1.71 9.02 3.42
CA GLY A 49 -2.01 9.83 2.25
C GLY A 49 -0.89 10.74 1.78
N VAL A 50 -1.23 11.61 0.84
CA VAL A 50 -0.28 12.52 0.20
C VAL A 50 0.28 13.49 1.25
N GLY A 51 1.60 13.68 1.23
CA GLY A 51 2.26 14.60 2.15
C GLY A 51 2.55 14.02 3.52
N SER A 52 2.17 12.77 3.77
CA SER A 52 2.49 12.11 5.02
C SER A 52 3.99 11.89 5.16
N PRO A 53 4.56 12.08 6.37
CA PRO A 53 5.96 11.77 6.60
C PRO A 53 6.23 10.27 6.78
N PHE A 54 5.19 9.44 6.84
CA PHE A 54 5.34 8.01 7.10
C PHE A 54 5.49 7.24 5.78
N VAL A 55 6.73 7.20 5.30
CA VAL A 55 7.08 6.52 4.04
C VAL A 55 7.89 5.27 4.37
N PHE A 56 7.47 4.14 3.82
CA PHE A 56 8.13 2.86 4.04
C PHE A 56 8.61 2.27 2.71
N SER A 57 9.77 1.65 2.73
CA SER A 57 10.26 0.84 1.62
C SER A 57 10.01 -0.62 1.94
N VAL A 58 9.38 -1.34 1.02
CA VAL A 58 9.11 -2.77 1.17
C VAL A 58 9.77 -3.50 0.02
N PHE A 59 10.67 -4.42 0.33
CA PHE A 59 11.37 -5.19 -0.68
C PHE A 59 10.77 -6.59 -0.80
N VAL A 60 10.41 -6.97 -2.01
CA VAL A 60 9.88 -8.30 -2.32
C VAL A 60 10.92 -9.04 -3.17
N ALA A 61 11.36 -10.17 -2.67
CA ALA A 61 12.40 -10.98 -3.34
C ALA A 61 11.90 -11.57 -4.67
#